data_d80ab5dd1407b98a11192f5b9fef9037
#
_entry.id   d80ab5dd1407b98a11192f5b9fef9037
#
_cell.length_a   1.000
_cell.length_b   1.000
_cell.length_c   1.000
_cell.angle_alpha   90.00
_cell.angle_beta   90.00
_cell.angle_gamma   90.00
#
_symmetry.space_group_name_H-M   'P 1'
#
loop_
_entity.id
_entity.type
_entity.pdbx_description
1 polymer ?
#
loop_
_entity_poly.entity_id
_entity_poly.type
_entity_poly.pdbx_seq_one_letter_code
_entity_poly.pdbx_strand_id
1 'polypeptide(L)'
;MGICEGRVVVVTGAARGLGRAHALAFAQAGARVVVNDLGVDRDGSGGTSAAAEEVVAEIRAGGGVATANAADVADWDQAEAMIGQAVDEFGRLDTLVLNAGFLRDRMLAGMSEDEWDSVTRVHLKGHFAPARHAIEHWRERAKSGEEVVARVVNTSSGAGLNGSIGQGNYAAAKAAIAQLTIQQAAEWGRYGVLVNAVAPDARTRMTAGIFYDAEAPAGWDPKAPDNVSPLVLWLGSASCDVTGRIFEATGGQLNVCDGWQKGPVESVGERRMSGEEAGELVHRSIAGAPDPAPVYGAS
;
A
#
# COMPACT_ATOMS: atom_id res chain seq x y z
N MET A 1 20.53 14.56 -11.80
CA MET A 1 19.21 14.82 -11.21
C MET A 1 18.53 13.51 -10.95
N GLY A 2 17.96 13.34 -9.76
CA GLY A 2 17.22 12.13 -9.41
C GLY A 2 15.85 12.07 -10.07
N ILE A 3 15.27 10.88 -10.21
CA ILE A 3 13.95 10.66 -10.86
C ILE A 3 12.80 11.37 -10.12
N CYS A 4 13.01 11.77 -8.85
CA CYS A 4 12.03 12.49 -8.03
C CYS A 4 12.49 13.90 -7.62
N GLU A 5 13.43 14.48 -8.38
CA GLU A 5 13.98 15.82 -8.09
C GLU A 5 12.88 16.87 -7.88
N GLY A 6 12.90 17.52 -6.72
CA GLY A 6 11.96 18.59 -6.34
C GLY A 6 10.53 18.15 -6.01
N ARG A 7 10.19 16.86 -6.12
CA ARG A 7 8.87 16.34 -5.69
C ARG A 7 8.73 16.41 -4.18
N VAL A 8 7.52 16.60 -3.70
CA VAL A 8 7.13 16.49 -2.29
C VAL A 8 6.40 15.18 -2.08
N VAL A 9 6.89 14.37 -1.15
CA VAL A 9 6.44 13.00 -0.93
C VAL A 9 6.05 12.80 0.54
N VAL A 10 4.87 12.31 0.81
CA VAL A 10 4.47 11.80 2.13
C VAL A 10 4.60 10.28 2.11
N VAL A 11 5.30 9.70 3.07
CA VAL A 11 5.41 8.26 3.28
C VAL A 11 4.86 7.91 4.65
N THR A 12 3.84 7.06 4.73
CA THR A 12 3.24 6.63 6.00
C THR A 12 3.84 5.33 6.52
N GLY A 13 3.96 5.20 7.86
CA GLY A 13 4.66 4.07 8.47
C GLY A 13 6.15 4.06 8.12
N ALA A 14 6.77 5.24 8.08
CA ALA A 14 8.07 5.46 7.45
C ALA A 14 9.27 5.40 8.41
N ALA A 15 9.05 5.07 9.69
CA ALA A 15 10.17 4.97 10.65
C ALA A 15 10.96 3.67 10.54
N ARG A 16 10.38 2.60 10.00
CA ARG A 16 11.01 1.27 9.97
C ARG A 16 10.67 0.49 8.68
N GLY A 17 11.42 -0.59 8.43
CA GLY A 17 11.15 -1.57 7.38
C GLY A 17 10.97 -0.94 6.00
N LEU A 18 9.93 -1.34 5.30
CA LEU A 18 9.60 -0.86 3.94
C LEU A 18 9.44 0.65 3.87
N GLY A 19 8.64 1.23 4.78
CA GLY A 19 8.39 2.69 4.76
C GLY A 19 9.66 3.51 4.94
N ARG A 20 10.58 3.07 5.83
CA ARG A 20 11.89 3.71 5.98
C ARG A 20 12.72 3.58 4.69
N ALA A 21 12.79 2.39 4.10
CA ALA A 21 13.51 2.18 2.85
C ALA A 21 12.95 3.08 1.72
N HIS A 22 11.64 3.21 1.63
CA HIS A 22 10.99 4.09 0.66
C HIS A 22 11.33 5.57 0.92
N ALA A 23 11.23 6.05 2.18
CA ALA A 23 11.54 7.43 2.53
C ALA A 23 12.99 7.81 2.18
N LEU A 24 13.94 6.93 2.50
CA LEU A 24 15.35 7.11 2.14
C LEU A 24 15.56 7.12 0.63
N ALA A 25 14.93 6.20 -0.11
CA ALA A 25 15.04 6.13 -1.57
C ALA A 25 14.49 7.40 -2.25
N PHE A 26 13.35 7.91 -1.81
CA PHE A 26 12.80 9.17 -2.32
C PHE A 26 13.71 10.36 -2.03
N ALA A 27 14.26 10.46 -0.81
CA ALA A 27 15.18 11.53 -0.45
C ALA A 27 16.47 11.47 -1.29
N GLN A 28 17.07 10.29 -1.48
CA GLN A 28 18.25 10.08 -2.34
C GLN A 28 17.97 10.43 -3.80
N ALA A 29 16.71 10.28 -4.26
CA ALA A 29 16.28 10.65 -5.60
C ALA A 29 15.91 12.13 -5.75
N GLY A 30 16.17 12.98 -4.72
CA GLY A 30 15.97 14.43 -4.75
C GLY A 30 14.60 14.92 -4.29
N ALA A 31 13.77 14.07 -3.71
CA ALA A 31 12.48 14.46 -3.14
C ALA A 31 12.64 15.13 -1.77
N ARG A 32 11.66 15.98 -1.41
CA ARG A 32 11.41 16.44 -0.05
C ARG A 32 10.40 15.50 0.61
N VAL A 33 10.74 14.95 1.77
CA VAL A 33 9.97 13.84 2.35
C VAL A 33 9.34 14.21 3.68
N VAL A 34 8.03 14.00 3.80
CA VAL A 34 7.33 13.93 5.09
C VAL A 34 7.37 12.47 5.55
N VAL A 35 8.10 12.21 6.63
CA VAL A 35 8.25 10.91 7.26
C VAL A 35 7.16 10.77 8.33
N ASN A 36 6.06 10.11 8.00
CA ASN A 36 4.99 9.88 8.97
C ASN A 36 5.14 8.52 9.63
N ASP A 37 5.12 8.50 10.95
CA ASP A 37 5.04 7.27 11.75
C ASP A 37 4.50 7.60 13.15
N LEU A 38 3.49 6.85 13.60
CA LEU A 38 2.95 6.97 14.96
C LEU A 38 3.91 6.39 16.02
N GLY A 39 4.92 5.64 15.61
CA GLY A 39 5.93 5.06 16.50
C GLY A 39 5.46 3.89 17.34
N VAL A 40 4.39 3.22 16.93
CA VAL A 40 3.80 2.08 17.65
C VAL A 40 4.64 0.80 17.50
N ASP A 41 4.45 -0.12 18.43
CA ASP A 41 5.01 -1.46 18.37
C ASP A 41 4.32 -2.35 17.35
N ARG A 42 4.83 -3.60 17.19
CA ARG A 42 4.36 -4.55 16.20
C ARG A 42 2.87 -4.86 16.28
N ASP A 43 2.31 -4.83 17.50
CA ASP A 43 0.90 -5.10 17.82
C ASP A 43 0.02 -3.84 17.79
N GLY A 44 0.59 -2.69 17.45
CA GLY A 44 -0.10 -1.40 17.43
C GLY A 44 -0.14 -0.68 18.78
N SER A 45 0.52 -1.19 19.81
CA SER A 45 0.63 -0.53 21.12
C SER A 45 1.76 0.50 21.18
N GLY A 46 1.74 1.38 22.18
CA GLY A 46 2.74 2.43 22.36
C GLY A 46 2.54 3.61 21.40
N GLY A 47 3.61 4.37 21.19
CA GLY A 47 3.67 5.51 20.25
C GLY A 47 4.73 6.52 20.66
N THR A 48 5.61 6.89 19.71
CA THR A 48 6.60 7.97 19.89
C THR A 48 7.07 8.51 18.55
N SER A 49 7.19 9.82 18.42
CA SER A 49 7.74 10.45 17.22
C SER A 49 9.25 10.20 17.00
N ALA A 50 9.95 9.70 18.00
CA ALA A 50 11.41 9.56 17.99
C ALA A 50 11.90 8.73 16.79
N ALA A 51 11.20 7.65 16.42
CA ALA A 51 11.61 6.81 15.32
C ALA A 51 11.47 7.50 13.94
N ALA A 52 10.47 8.37 13.75
CA ALA A 52 10.37 9.21 12.55
C ALA A 52 11.48 10.27 12.50
N GLU A 53 11.80 10.88 13.65
CA GLU A 53 12.88 11.86 13.79
C GLU A 53 14.27 11.27 13.47
N GLU A 54 14.52 10.01 13.82
CA GLU A 54 15.76 9.31 13.47
C GLU A 54 15.92 9.20 11.95
N VAL A 55 14.86 8.84 11.22
CA VAL A 55 14.88 8.76 9.74
C VAL A 55 15.06 10.15 9.12
N VAL A 56 14.42 11.17 9.66
CA VAL A 56 14.61 12.55 9.23
C VAL A 56 16.06 12.99 9.43
N ALA A 57 16.67 12.69 10.58
CA ALA A 57 18.07 13.01 10.84
C ALA A 57 19.02 12.30 9.85
N GLU A 58 18.75 11.04 9.53
CA GLU A 58 19.52 10.28 8.53
C GLU A 58 19.40 10.90 7.13
N ILE A 59 18.18 11.25 6.69
CA ILE A 59 17.95 11.91 5.40
C ILE A 59 18.73 13.24 5.34
N ARG A 60 18.65 14.05 6.39
CA ARG A 60 19.33 15.34 6.47
C ARG A 60 20.86 15.19 6.50
N ALA A 61 21.38 14.18 7.19
CA ALA A 61 22.80 13.87 7.19
C ALA A 61 23.31 13.46 5.81
N GLY A 62 22.49 12.83 4.99
CA GLY A 62 22.74 12.53 3.58
C GLY A 62 22.55 13.71 2.63
N GLY A 63 22.25 14.92 3.13
CA GLY A 63 22.03 16.14 2.32
C GLY A 63 20.61 16.27 1.75
N GLY A 64 19.70 15.37 2.10
CA GLY A 64 18.28 15.44 1.70
C GLY A 64 17.46 16.39 2.57
N VAL A 65 16.19 16.56 2.19
CA VAL A 65 15.22 17.41 2.89
C VAL A 65 14.07 16.55 3.41
N ALA A 66 13.82 16.57 4.71
CA ALA A 66 12.73 15.82 5.31
C ALA A 66 12.20 16.50 6.57
N THR A 67 10.94 16.20 6.92
CA THR A 67 10.30 16.56 8.19
C THR A 67 9.57 15.36 8.75
N ALA A 68 9.43 15.32 10.09
CA ALA A 68 8.71 14.24 10.77
C ALA A 68 7.23 14.61 10.94
N ASN A 69 6.39 13.60 10.98
CA ASN A 69 4.98 13.69 11.28
C ASN A 69 4.57 12.48 12.14
N ALA A 70 3.75 12.68 13.18
CA ALA A 70 3.30 11.65 14.11
C ALA A 70 1.78 11.42 14.06
N ALA A 71 1.12 11.78 12.96
CA ALA A 71 -0.31 11.62 12.80
C ALA A 71 -0.71 10.14 12.76
N ASP A 72 -1.82 9.79 13.42
CA ASP A 72 -2.54 8.55 13.19
C ASP A 72 -3.24 8.65 11.81
N VAL A 73 -2.78 7.83 10.87
CA VAL A 73 -3.31 7.81 9.49
C VAL A 73 -4.80 7.45 9.40
N ALA A 74 -5.35 6.79 10.42
CA ALA A 74 -6.75 6.41 10.49
C ALA A 74 -7.62 7.38 11.30
N ASP A 75 -7.03 8.44 11.86
CA ASP A 75 -7.74 9.59 12.39
C ASP A 75 -7.95 10.61 11.26
N TRP A 76 -9.19 11.06 11.08
CA TRP A 76 -9.57 11.88 9.94
C TRP A 76 -8.90 13.24 9.95
N ASP A 77 -8.93 13.92 11.10
CA ASP A 77 -8.39 15.28 11.24
C ASP A 77 -6.85 15.29 11.24
N GLN A 78 -6.24 14.27 11.84
CA GLN A 78 -4.78 14.11 11.81
C GLN A 78 -4.28 13.76 10.41
N ALA A 79 -5.02 12.94 9.64
CA ALA A 79 -4.70 12.67 8.25
C ALA A 79 -4.78 13.93 7.38
N GLU A 80 -5.77 14.80 7.60
CA GLU A 80 -5.86 16.11 6.96
C GLU A 80 -4.67 16.99 7.31
N ALA A 81 -4.36 17.11 8.60
CA ALA A 81 -3.22 17.91 9.08
C ALA A 81 -1.87 17.43 8.51
N MET A 82 -1.68 16.10 8.34
CA MET A 82 -0.49 15.53 7.73
C MET A 82 -0.34 15.97 6.26
N ILE A 83 -1.43 15.94 5.48
CA ILE A 83 -1.42 16.42 4.10
C ILE A 83 -1.19 17.93 4.07
N GLY A 84 -1.83 18.68 4.96
CA GLY A 84 -1.61 20.12 5.13
C GLY A 84 -0.15 20.46 5.44
N GLN A 85 0.50 19.73 6.34
CA GLN A 85 1.92 19.94 6.66
C GLN A 85 2.81 19.86 5.42
N ALA A 86 2.59 18.88 4.53
CA ALA A 86 3.38 18.77 3.30
C ALA A 86 3.22 20.00 2.40
N VAL A 87 2.00 20.52 2.30
CA VAL A 87 1.69 21.73 1.49
C VAL A 87 2.25 22.98 2.15
N ASP A 88 2.10 23.13 3.45
CA ASP A 88 2.53 24.32 4.21
C ASP A 88 4.07 24.44 4.24
N GLU A 89 4.78 23.32 4.48
CA GLU A 89 6.24 23.34 4.58
C GLU A 89 6.95 23.38 3.24
N PHE A 90 6.39 22.68 2.23
CA PHE A 90 7.08 22.49 0.95
C PHE A 90 6.35 23.11 -0.26
N GLY A 91 5.19 23.71 -0.05
CA GLY A 91 4.42 24.43 -1.06
C GLY A 91 3.58 23.56 -1.98
N ARG A 92 3.66 22.22 -1.88
CA ARG A 92 2.95 21.26 -2.74
C ARG A 92 2.94 19.84 -2.16
N LEU A 93 2.12 18.99 -2.73
CA LEU A 93 2.18 17.54 -2.56
C LEU A 93 2.15 16.89 -3.94
N ASP A 94 3.07 15.98 -4.21
CA ASP A 94 3.19 15.30 -5.51
C ASP A 94 2.99 13.79 -5.40
N THR A 95 3.38 13.19 -4.27
CA THR A 95 3.33 11.74 -4.11
C THR A 95 2.89 11.37 -2.70
N LEU A 96 1.95 10.44 -2.61
CA LEU A 96 1.50 9.85 -1.36
C LEU A 96 1.78 8.35 -1.38
N VAL A 97 2.66 7.86 -0.49
CA VAL A 97 2.97 6.45 -0.28
C VAL A 97 2.29 5.98 0.98
N LEU A 98 1.28 5.14 0.85
CA LEU A 98 0.47 4.62 1.93
C LEU A 98 0.95 3.21 2.32
N ASN A 99 1.73 3.15 3.41
CA ASN A 99 2.39 1.91 3.83
C ASN A 99 2.13 1.56 5.30
N ALA A 100 1.63 2.48 6.12
CA ALA A 100 1.38 2.26 7.54
C ALA A 100 0.52 1.02 7.81
N GLY A 101 0.91 0.23 8.81
CA GLY A 101 0.19 -0.97 9.19
C GLY A 101 0.89 -1.79 10.27
N PHE A 102 0.15 -2.73 10.85
CA PHE A 102 0.63 -3.70 11.83
C PHE A 102 -0.16 -5.01 11.72
N LEU A 103 0.22 -6.04 12.47
CA LEU A 103 -0.41 -7.36 12.45
C LEU A 103 -1.00 -7.72 13.81
N ARG A 104 -2.16 -8.38 13.78
CA ARG A 104 -2.75 -9.14 14.89
C ARG A 104 -3.26 -10.47 14.34
N ASP A 105 -2.31 -11.40 14.16
CA ASP A 105 -2.55 -12.67 13.52
C ASP A 105 -3.30 -13.62 14.47
N ARG A 106 -4.38 -14.19 13.98
CA ARG A 106 -5.19 -15.22 14.64
C ARG A 106 -6.06 -15.95 13.63
N MET A 107 -6.29 -17.24 13.88
CA MET A 107 -7.28 -18.00 13.12
C MET A 107 -8.64 -17.33 13.23
N LEU A 108 -9.37 -17.19 12.11
CA LEU A 108 -10.66 -16.47 12.05
C LEU A 108 -11.67 -16.94 13.11
N ALA A 109 -11.72 -18.25 13.37
CA ALA A 109 -12.63 -18.80 14.38
C ALA A 109 -12.36 -18.33 15.83
N GLY A 110 -11.15 -17.83 16.10
CA GLY A 110 -10.75 -17.35 17.42
C GLY A 110 -10.40 -15.86 17.48
N MET A 111 -10.58 -15.13 16.36
CA MET A 111 -10.27 -13.71 16.25
C MET A 111 -11.27 -12.87 17.03
N SER A 112 -10.77 -11.94 17.85
CA SER A 112 -11.62 -10.99 18.58
C SER A 112 -12.04 -9.80 17.70
N GLU A 113 -13.09 -9.09 18.11
CA GLU A 113 -13.53 -7.85 17.50
C GLU A 113 -12.40 -6.79 17.47
N ASP A 114 -11.70 -6.61 18.59
CA ASP A 114 -10.57 -5.66 18.66
C ASP A 114 -9.41 -6.03 17.71
N GLU A 115 -9.06 -7.31 17.58
CA GLU A 115 -8.07 -7.77 16.60
C GLU A 115 -8.50 -7.49 15.16
N TRP A 116 -9.78 -7.64 14.85
CA TRP A 116 -10.35 -7.32 13.55
C TRP A 116 -10.39 -5.80 13.30
N ASP A 117 -11.00 -5.05 14.20
CA ASP A 117 -11.26 -3.62 14.02
C ASP A 117 -9.96 -2.81 14.00
N SER A 118 -9.01 -3.10 14.88
CA SER A 118 -7.75 -2.37 14.93
C SER A 118 -6.94 -2.53 13.64
N VAL A 119 -6.87 -3.74 13.08
CA VAL A 119 -6.14 -4.01 11.83
C VAL A 119 -6.88 -3.38 10.63
N THR A 120 -8.18 -3.59 10.49
CA THR A 120 -8.95 -3.01 9.39
C THR A 120 -8.98 -1.49 9.43
N ARG A 121 -9.06 -0.90 10.63
CA ARG A 121 -8.99 0.54 10.83
C ARG A 121 -7.67 1.13 10.30
N VAL A 122 -6.53 0.62 10.74
CA VAL A 122 -5.25 1.21 10.35
C VAL A 122 -4.92 0.91 8.89
N HIS A 123 -5.14 -0.33 8.42
CA HIS A 123 -4.85 -0.65 7.04
C HIS A 123 -5.83 0.02 6.07
N LEU A 124 -7.14 -0.21 6.19
CA LEU A 124 -8.09 0.24 5.19
C LEU A 124 -8.43 1.73 5.34
N LYS A 125 -8.87 2.17 6.53
CA LYS A 125 -9.17 3.59 6.75
C LYS A 125 -7.90 4.45 6.68
N GLY A 126 -6.75 3.95 7.16
CA GLY A 126 -5.45 4.65 7.08
C GLY A 126 -4.88 4.76 5.66
N HIS A 127 -5.37 3.99 4.68
CA HIS A 127 -5.13 4.24 3.26
C HIS A 127 -6.17 5.21 2.67
N PHE A 128 -7.41 5.13 3.11
CA PHE A 128 -8.49 5.96 2.60
C PHE A 128 -8.40 7.42 3.06
N ALA A 129 -8.25 7.69 4.36
CA ALA A 129 -8.34 9.04 4.90
C ALA A 129 -7.24 9.99 4.36
N PRO A 130 -5.94 9.67 4.40
CA PRO A 130 -4.91 10.52 3.80
C PRO A 130 -5.11 10.72 2.29
N ALA A 131 -5.49 9.65 1.58
CA ALA A 131 -5.73 9.72 0.14
C ALA A 131 -6.92 10.62 -0.20
N ARG A 132 -7.98 10.62 0.62
CA ARG A 132 -9.16 11.48 0.48
C ARG A 132 -8.79 12.97 0.65
N HIS A 133 -7.93 13.31 1.60
CA HIS A 133 -7.48 14.69 1.78
C HIS A 133 -6.49 15.11 0.67
N ALA A 134 -5.61 14.22 0.26
CA ALA A 134 -4.69 14.48 -0.85
C ALA A 134 -5.42 14.73 -2.18
N ILE A 135 -6.44 13.90 -2.54
CA ILE A 135 -7.20 14.12 -3.77
C ILE A 135 -8.02 15.42 -3.74
N GLU A 136 -8.49 15.86 -2.58
CA GLU A 136 -9.14 17.15 -2.46
C GLU A 136 -8.20 18.30 -2.86
N HIS A 137 -6.99 18.33 -2.31
CA HIS A 137 -5.96 19.27 -2.67
C HIS A 137 -5.63 19.26 -4.18
N TRP A 138 -5.39 18.09 -4.76
CA TRP A 138 -5.08 17.94 -6.18
C TRP A 138 -6.25 18.34 -7.09
N ARG A 139 -7.48 17.97 -6.71
CA ARG A 139 -8.68 18.33 -7.45
C ARG A 139 -8.91 19.83 -7.49
N GLU A 140 -8.68 20.53 -6.40
CA GLU A 140 -8.79 22.00 -6.34
C GLU A 140 -7.76 22.67 -7.25
N ARG A 141 -6.51 22.20 -7.23
CA ARG A 141 -5.47 22.68 -8.13
C ARG A 141 -5.81 22.42 -9.60
N ALA A 142 -6.28 21.22 -9.94
CA ALA A 142 -6.70 20.92 -11.30
C ALA A 142 -7.87 21.80 -11.76
N LYS A 143 -8.82 22.11 -10.87
CA LYS A 143 -9.95 23.01 -11.16
C LYS A 143 -9.50 24.47 -11.33
N SER A 144 -8.44 24.92 -10.67
CA SER A 144 -7.86 26.26 -10.88
C SER A 144 -7.06 26.39 -12.18
N GLY A 145 -6.93 25.31 -12.96
CA GLY A 145 -6.21 25.28 -14.22
C GLY A 145 -4.73 24.95 -14.08
N GLU A 146 -4.28 24.52 -12.90
CA GLU A 146 -2.91 24.09 -12.70
C GLU A 146 -2.72 22.66 -13.25
N GLU A 147 -1.54 22.39 -13.81
CA GLU A 147 -1.16 21.02 -14.17
C GLU A 147 -0.85 20.21 -12.91
N VAL A 148 -1.55 19.10 -12.75
CA VAL A 148 -1.34 18.14 -11.65
C VAL A 148 -0.68 16.89 -12.19
N VAL A 149 0.49 16.55 -11.64
CA VAL A 149 1.24 15.32 -11.94
C VAL A 149 1.45 14.57 -10.63
N ALA A 150 0.34 14.05 -10.05
CA ALA A 150 0.35 13.43 -8.74
C ALA A 150 0.33 11.90 -8.83
N ARG A 151 0.86 11.24 -7.78
CA ARG A 151 0.99 9.79 -7.67
C ARG A 151 0.55 9.30 -6.30
N VAL A 152 -0.21 8.22 -6.28
CA VAL A 152 -0.53 7.47 -5.05
C VAL A 152 0.00 6.05 -5.20
N VAL A 153 0.76 5.61 -4.22
CA VAL A 153 1.24 4.22 -4.13
C VAL A 153 0.65 3.59 -2.87
N ASN A 154 -0.34 2.74 -3.07
CA ASN A 154 -0.95 1.95 -2.00
C ASN A 154 -0.10 0.70 -1.71
N THR A 155 -0.15 0.21 -0.48
CA THR A 155 0.51 -1.05 -0.10
C THR A 155 -0.51 -2.13 0.18
N SER A 156 -0.69 -3.04 -0.79
CA SER A 156 -1.44 -4.29 -0.64
C SER A 156 -0.53 -5.39 -0.06
N SER A 157 -0.78 -6.64 -0.35
CA SER A 157 0.02 -7.79 0.09
C SER A 157 -0.36 -9.03 -0.71
N GLY A 158 0.56 -9.96 -0.90
CA GLY A 158 0.23 -11.30 -1.37
C GLY A 158 -0.88 -11.97 -0.54
N ALA A 159 -0.90 -11.73 0.79
CA ALA A 159 -2.00 -12.20 1.65
C ALA A 159 -3.36 -11.61 1.24
N GLY A 160 -3.41 -10.38 0.75
CA GLY A 160 -4.63 -9.75 0.24
C GLY A 160 -5.03 -10.26 -1.15
N LEU A 161 -4.08 -10.74 -1.94
CA LEU A 161 -4.34 -11.24 -3.29
C LEU A 161 -4.74 -12.74 -3.28
N ASN A 162 -4.08 -13.55 -2.45
CA ASN A 162 -4.22 -15.00 -2.44
C ASN A 162 -4.77 -15.57 -1.12
N GLY A 163 -4.91 -14.72 -0.08
CA GLY A 163 -5.22 -15.16 1.28
C GLY A 163 -3.96 -15.57 2.06
N SER A 164 -4.09 -15.64 3.39
CA SER A 164 -3.04 -16.14 4.30
C SER A 164 -3.70 -16.71 5.55
N ILE A 165 -3.33 -17.94 5.91
CA ILE A 165 -3.87 -18.62 7.09
C ILE A 165 -3.46 -17.87 8.37
N GLY A 166 -4.41 -17.61 9.25
CA GLY A 166 -4.21 -16.86 10.49
C GLY A 166 -4.20 -15.34 10.33
N GLN A 167 -4.37 -14.82 9.12
CA GLN A 167 -4.34 -13.38 8.82
C GLN A 167 -5.65 -12.87 8.20
N GLY A 168 -6.79 -13.37 8.64
CA GLY A 168 -8.08 -13.05 8.01
C GLY A 168 -8.42 -11.55 8.00
N ASN A 169 -8.17 -10.82 9.09
CA ASN A 169 -8.33 -9.37 9.18
C ASN A 169 -7.39 -8.61 8.22
N TYR A 170 -6.12 -8.98 8.23
CA TYR A 170 -5.09 -8.37 7.38
C TYR A 170 -5.34 -8.67 5.91
N ALA A 171 -5.60 -9.93 5.55
CA ALA A 171 -5.89 -10.34 4.19
C ALA A 171 -7.12 -9.60 3.61
N ALA A 172 -8.21 -9.51 4.38
CA ALA A 172 -9.40 -8.77 3.98
C ALA A 172 -9.09 -7.28 3.75
N ALA A 173 -8.36 -6.63 4.67
CA ALA A 173 -7.98 -5.22 4.53
C ALA A 173 -7.07 -4.99 3.30
N LYS A 174 -6.10 -5.88 3.05
CA LYS A 174 -5.16 -5.77 1.92
C LYS A 174 -5.83 -6.07 0.57
N ALA A 175 -6.81 -6.98 0.52
CA ALA A 175 -7.67 -7.18 -0.63
C ALA A 175 -8.51 -5.93 -0.95
N ALA A 176 -9.10 -5.32 0.10
CA ALA A 176 -9.85 -4.08 -0.05
C ALA A 176 -8.97 -2.92 -0.55
N ILE A 177 -7.70 -2.83 -0.12
CA ILE A 177 -6.75 -1.82 -0.63
C ILE A 177 -6.43 -2.05 -2.12
N ALA A 178 -6.27 -3.29 -2.57
CA ALA A 178 -6.09 -3.59 -3.99
C ALA A 178 -7.30 -3.10 -4.82
N GLN A 179 -8.52 -3.37 -4.35
CA GLN A 179 -9.74 -2.88 -5.01
C GLN A 179 -9.87 -1.35 -4.92
N LEU A 180 -9.52 -0.74 -3.78
CA LEU A 180 -9.52 0.72 -3.60
C LEU A 180 -8.56 1.39 -4.61
N THR A 181 -7.41 0.78 -4.90
CA THR A 181 -6.45 1.26 -5.90
C THR A 181 -7.08 1.39 -7.28
N ILE A 182 -7.81 0.37 -7.72
CA ILE A 182 -8.51 0.37 -9.02
C ILE A 182 -9.59 1.46 -9.04
N GLN A 183 -10.35 1.59 -7.97
CA GLN A 183 -11.40 2.61 -7.85
C GLN A 183 -10.83 4.03 -7.88
N GLN A 184 -9.79 4.29 -7.08
CA GLN A 184 -9.10 5.57 -7.05
C GLN A 184 -8.50 5.94 -8.42
N ALA A 185 -7.88 4.99 -9.11
CA ALA A 185 -7.33 5.20 -10.44
C ALA A 185 -8.41 5.63 -11.45
N ALA A 186 -9.56 4.94 -11.44
CA ALA A 186 -10.67 5.25 -12.33
C ALA A 186 -11.29 6.64 -12.08
N GLU A 187 -11.40 7.04 -10.81
CA GLU A 187 -12.04 8.30 -10.43
C GLU A 187 -11.11 9.51 -10.57
N TRP A 188 -9.80 9.34 -10.30
CA TRP A 188 -8.87 10.44 -10.10
C TRP A 188 -7.99 10.76 -11.32
N GLY A 189 -7.91 9.85 -12.29
CA GLY A 189 -7.12 10.04 -13.50
C GLY A 189 -7.43 11.36 -14.23
N ARG A 190 -8.70 11.78 -14.25
CA ARG A 190 -9.15 13.05 -14.84
C ARG A 190 -8.58 14.32 -14.15
N TYR A 191 -7.98 14.16 -12.96
CA TYR A 191 -7.33 15.24 -12.23
C TYR A 191 -5.79 15.17 -12.30
N GLY A 192 -5.23 14.32 -13.15
CA GLY A 192 -3.78 14.13 -13.27
C GLY A 192 -3.15 13.25 -12.19
N VAL A 193 -3.96 12.46 -11.47
CA VAL A 193 -3.51 11.57 -10.39
C VAL A 193 -3.48 10.13 -10.88
N LEU A 194 -2.30 9.50 -10.87
CA LEU A 194 -2.17 8.07 -11.14
C LEU A 194 -2.04 7.30 -9.82
N VAL A 195 -2.74 6.18 -9.73
CA VAL A 195 -2.81 5.37 -8.51
C VAL A 195 -2.46 3.93 -8.81
N ASN A 196 -1.48 3.39 -8.09
CA ASN A 196 -1.08 1.99 -8.21
C ASN A 196 -0.86 1.39 -6.81
N ALA A 197 -0.74 0.07 -6.73
CA ALA A 197 -0.41 -0.62 -5.50
C ALA A 197 0.83 -1.50 -5.67
N VAL A 198 1.55 -1.68 -4.58
CA VAL A 198 2.59 -2.69 -4.43
C VAL A 198 2.13 -3.74 -3.42
N ALA A 199 2.36 -5.02 -3.72
CA ALA A 199 2.27 -6.16 -2.81
C ALA A 199 3.72 -6.62 -2.52
N PRO A 200 4.36 -6.07 -1.47
CA PRO A 200 5.77 -6.32 -1.22
C PRO A 200 6.00 -7.68 -0.56
N ASP A 201 7.08 -8.34 -0.97
CA ASP A 201 7.58 -9.54 -0.34
C ASP A 201 8.98 -9.26 0.23
N ALA A 202 9.05 -8.87 1.50
CA ALA A 202 10.26 -8.41 2.16
C ALA A 202 10.35 -8.86 3.62
N ARG A 203 11.58 -9.01 4.10
CA ARG A 203 11.91 -9.23 5.51
C ARG A 203 11.77 -7.91 6.26
N THR A 204 10.80 -7.84 7.12
CA THR A 204 10.53 -6.69 7.99
C THR A 204 10.34 -7.18 9.42
N ARG A 205 10.22 -6.27 10.36
CA ARG A 205 9.83 -6.61 11.75
C ARG A 205 8.53 -7.43 11.81
N MET A 206 7.63 -7.29 10.83
CA MET A 206 6.37 -8.02 10.75
C MET A 206 6.53 -9.46 10.23
N THR A 207 7.53 -9.73 9.39
CA THR A 207 7.69 -11.00 8.68
C THR A 207 8.87 -11.83 9.19
N ALA A 208 9.87 -11.20 9.80
CA ALA A 208 11.05 -11.87 10.37
C ALA A 208 10.67 -12.78 11.54
N GLY A 209 11.20 -14.00 11.54
CA GLY A 209 10.91 -15.03 12.53
C GLY A 209 9.52 -15.70 12.39
N ILE A 210 8.74 -15.31 11.36
CA ILE A 210 7.44 -15.93 11.04
C ILE A 210 7.47 -16.56 9.65
N PHE A 211 7.74 -15.73 8.61
CA PHE A 211 7.79 -16.16 7.22
C PHE A 211 9.23 -16.30 6.70
N TYR A 212 10.18 -15.63 7.35
CA TYR A 212 11.61 -15.64 7.02
C TYR A 212 12.43 -15.83 8.28
N ASP A 213 13.69 -16.27 8.11
CA ASP A 213 14.65 -16.28 9.21
C ASP A 213 14.76 -14.88 9.84
N ALA A 214 14.95 -14.83 11.16
CA ALA A 214 15.05 -13.56 11.88
C ALA A 214 16.25 -12.72 11.41
N GLU A 215 17.33 -13.38 11.00
CA GLU A 215 18.55 -12.74 10.52
C GLU A 215 18.62 -12.74 8.99
N ALA A 216 19.19 -11.67 8.44
CA ALA A 216 19.49 -11.58 7.02
C ALA A 216 20.64 -12.54 6.64
N PRO A 217 20.62 -13.14 5.44
CA PRO A 217 21.75 -13.93 4.97
C PRO A 217 23.01 -13.06 4.78
N ALA A 218 24.17 -13.70 4.87
CA ALA A 218 25.42 -13.05 4.50
C ALA A 218 25.43 -12.75 2.99
N GLY A 219 25.62 -11.49 2.61
CA GLY A 219 25.67 -11.05 1.21
C GLY A 219 24.31 -10.54 0.70
N TRP A 220 23.93 -10.92 -0.53
CA TRP A 220 22.67 -10.48 -1.13
C TRP A 220 21.47 -11.06 -0.38
N ASP A 221 20.65 -10.18 0.17
CA ASP A 221 19.37 -10.56 0.76
C ASP A 221 18.22 -10.22 -0.21
N PRO A 222 17.61 -11.23 -0.87
CA PRO A 222 16.48 -11.00 -1.78
C PRO A 222 15.24 -10.47 -1.05
N LYS A 223 15.20 -10.58 0.28
CA LYS A 223 14.08 -10.11 1.11
C LYS A 223 14.39 -8.78 1.82
N ALA A 224 15.50 -8.12 1.49
CA ALA A 224 15.77 -6.78 2.03
C ALA A 224 14.67 -5.80 1.59
N PRO A 225 14.14 -4.96 2.50
CA PRO A 225 13.10 -3.98 2.18
C PRO A 225 13.49 -3.02 1.06
N ASP A 226 14.77 -2.70 0.96
CA ASP A 226 15.33 -1.80 -0.06
C ASP A 226 15.10 -2.30 -1.50
N ASN A 227 14.93 -3.61 -1.71
CA ASN A 227 14.66 -4.19 -3.03
C ASN A 227 13.28 -3.82 -3.60
N VAL A 228 12.33 -3.43 -2.75
CA VAL A 228 10.98 -3.00 -3.17
C VAL A 228 10.97 -1.52 -3.51
N SER A 229 11.85 -0.73 -2.89
CA SER A 229 11.85 0.73 -3.03
C SER A 229 12.06 1.24 -4.45
N PRO A 230 12.85 0.63 -5.34
CA PRO A 230 12.98 1.09 -6.73
C PRO A 230 11.64 1.11 -7.49
N LEU A 231 10.78 0.11 -7.29
CA LEU A 231 9.45 0.11 -7.89
C LEU A 231 8.57 1.23 -7.32
N VAL A 232 8.53 1.37 -5.99
CA VAL A 232 7.74 2.43 -5.32
C VAL A 232 8.22 3.82 -5.74
N LEU A 233 9.53 4.01 -5.86
CA LEU A 233 10.15 5.24 -6.35
C LEU A 233 9.69 5.57 -7.77
N TRP A 234 9.73 4.60 -8.68
CA TRP A 234 9.28 4.80 -10.07
C TRP A 234 7.77 5.09 -10.13
N LEU A 235 6.95 4.31 -9.40
CA LEU A 235 5.50 4.53 -9.33
C LEU A 235 5.14 5.91 -8.75
N GLY A 236 5.97 6.42 -7.83
CA GLY A 236 5.81 7.75 -7.22
C GLY A 236 6.43 8.90 -8.03
N SER A 237 7.16 8.62 -9.11
CA SER A 237 7.83 9.63 -9.93
C SER A 237 6.92 10.24 -11.00
N ALA A 238 7.34 11.35 -11.58
CA ALA A 238 6.67 11.95 -12.74
C ALA A 238 6.74 11.04 -13.98
N SER A 239 7.74 10.15 -14.06
CA SER A 239 7.95 9.23 -15.18
C SER A 239 6.98 8.03 -15.17
N CYS A 240 6.23 7.82 -14.09
CA CYS A 240 5.18 6.80 -14.06
C CYS A 240 4.05 7.20 -15.00
N ASP A 241 3.70 6.32 -15.91
CA ASP A 241 2.63 6.48 -16.93
C ASP A 241 1.55 5.39 -16.81
N VAL A 242 1.61 4.54 -15.77
CA VAL A 242 0.63 3.49 -15.51
C VAL A 242 -0.27 3.83 -14.33
N THR A 243 -1.51 3.34 -14.36
CA THR A 243 -2.49 3.53 -13.28
C THR A 243 -3.41 2.32 -13.14
N GLY A 244 -3.94 2.11 -11.94
CA GLY A 244 -4.88 1.03 -11.64
C GLY A 244 -4.24 -0.36 -11.62
N ARG A 245 -2.92 -0.45 -11.42
CA ARG A 245 -2.19 -1.71 -11.41
C ARG A 245 -1.73 -2.09 -10.00
N ILE A 246 -1.66 -3.38 -9.78
CA ILE A 246 -1.08 -3.98 -8.58
C ILE A 246 0.18 -4.73 -9.00
N PHE A 247 1.28 -4.50 -8.31
CA PHE A 247 2.56 -5.15 -8.59
C PHE A 247 3.04 -5.91 -7.35
N GLU A 248 3.30 -7.20 -7.50
CA GLU A 248 4.06 -7.93 -6.50
C GLU A 248 5.56 -7.74 -6.76
N ALA A 249 6.35 -7.46 -5.71
CA ALA A 249 7.77 -7.16 -5.83
C ALA A 249 8.58 -7.87 -4.75
N THR A 250 9.64 -8.56 -5.18
CA THR A 250 10.61 -9.26 -4.32
C THR A 250 11.97 -9.34 -4.99
N GLY A 251 13.05 -9.02 -4.28
CA GLY A 251 14.43 -9.37 -4.64
C GLY A 251 14.88 -8.99 -6.06
N GLY A 252 14.41 -7.90 -6.65
CA GLY A 252 14.73 -7.50 -8.02
C GLY A 252 13.81 -8.12 -9.08
N GLN A 253 12.75 -8.80 -8.66
CA GLN A 253 11.69 -9.32 -9.52
C GLN A 253 10.38 -8.59 -9.25
N LEU A 254 9.55 -8.44 -10.28
CA LEU A 254 8.20 -7.92 -10.15
C LEU A 254 7.23 -8.69 -11.05
N ASN A 255 6.00 -8.83 -10.58
CA ASN A 255 4.88 -9.37 -11.35
C ASN A 255 3.74 -8.36 -11.35
N VAL A 256 3.01 -8.27 -12.46
CA VAL A 256 1.70 -7.58 -12.49
C VAL A 256 0.66 -8.57 -11.97
N CYS A 257 -0.10 -8.17 -10.95
CA CYS A 257 -1.22 -8.94 -10.45
C CYS A 257 -2.51 -8.39 -11.08
N ASP A 258 -3.05 -9.12 -12.02
CA ASP A 258 -4.34 -8.79 -12.62
C ASP A 258 -5.47 -9.13 -11.63
N GLY A 259 -6.45 -8.24 -11.56
CA GLY A 259 -7.62 -8.43 -10.70
C GLY A 259 -8.56 -9.53 -11.19
N TRP A 260 -9.76 -9.56 -10.62
CA TRP A 260 -10.78 -10.53 -11.00
C TRP A 260 -11.13 -10.47 -12.49
N GLN A 261 -11.00 -11.60 -13.18
CA GLN A 261 -11.38 -11.75 -14.59
C GLN A 261 -12.64 -12.60 -14.69
N LYS A 262 -13.53 -12.24 -15.60
CA LYS A 262 -14.72 -13.04 -15.88
C LYS A 262 -14.33 -14.23 -16.76
N GLY A 263 -14.70 -15.41 -16.31
CA GLY A 263 -14.61 -16.63 -17.11
C GLY A 263 -15.66 -16.68 -18.25
N PRO A 264 -15.74 -17.82 -18.96
CA PRO A 264 -16.77 -18.04 -19.98
C PRO A 264 -18.17 -17.86 -19.42
N VAL A 265 -19.10 -17.39 -20.26
CA VAL A 265 -20.51 -17.24 -19.89
C VAL A 265 -21.23 -18.56 -20.13
N GLU A 266 -21.79 -19.14 -19.07
CA GLU A 266 -22.72 -20.26 -19.13
C GLU A 266 -24.15 -19.74 -19.03
N SER A 267 -25.08 -20.34 -19.77
CA SER A 267 -26.46 -19.83 -19.84
C SER A 267 -27.48 -20.93 -20.10
N VAL A 268 -28.70 -20.75 -19.62
CA VAL A 268 -29.90 -21.51 -20.00
C VAL A 268 -30.77 -20.76 -21.03
N GLY A 269 -30.25 -19.66 -21.61
CA GLY A 269 -30.99 -18.78 -22.50
C GLY A 269 -31.82 -17.71 -21.75
N GLU A 270 -32.78 -17.12 -22.45
CA GLU A 270 -33.57 -15.99 -21.95
C GLU A 270 -34.71 -16.44 -20.98
N ARG A 271 -34.37 -17.19 -19.95
CA ARG A 271 -35.30 -17.64 -18.91
C ARG A 271 -34.62 -17.75 -17.54
N ARG A 272 -35.41 -17.86 -16.49
CA ARG A 272 -34.90 -18.18 -15.16
C ARG A 272 -34.43 -19.64 -15.12
N MET A 273 -33.25 -19.88 -14.58
CA MET A 273 -32.74 -21.22 -14.29
C MET A 273 -33.37 -21.79 -13.02
N SER A 274 -33.46 -23.12 -12.91
CA SER A 274 -33.76 -23.82 -11.66
C SER A 274 -32.50 -23.93 -10.77
N GLY A 275 -32.67 -24.40 -9.53
CA GLY A 275 -31.52 -24.66 -8.64
C GLY A 275 -30.61 -25.78 -9.17
N GLU A 276 -31.19 -26.83 -9.77
CA GLU A 276 -30.46 -27.93 -10.38
C GLU A 276 -29.66 -27.47 -11.59
N GLU A 277 -30.27 -26.71 -12.49
CA GLU A 277 -29.61 -26.11 -13.64
C GLU A 277 -28.47 -25.17 -13.22
N ALA A 278 -28.66 -24.39 -12.15
CA ALA A 278 -27.59 -23.54 -11.60
C ALA A 278 -26.39 -24.39 -11.15
N GLY A 279 -26.63 -25.52 -10.49
CA GLY A 279 -25.57 -26.48 -10.10
C GLY A 279 -24.81 -27.04 -11.31
N GLU A 280 -25.50 -27.43 -12.37
CA GLU A 280 -24.88 -27.90 -13.61
C GLU A 280 -24.01 -26.79 -14.29
N LEU A 281 -24.51 -25.54 -14.34
CA LEU A 281 -23.77 -24.42 -14.87
C LEU A 281 -22.50 -24.14 -14.07
N VAL A 282 -22.58 -24.20 -12.73
CA VAL A 282 -21.41 -24.04 -11.84
C VAL A 282 -20.34 -25.08 -12.15
N HIS A 283 -20.71 -26.36 -12.25
CA HIS A 283 -19.75 -27.42 -12.56
C HIS A 283 -19.09 -27.25 -13.93
N ARG A 284 -19.86 -26.84 -14.95
CA ARG A 284 -19.29 -26.55 -16.29
C ARG A 284 -18.33 -25.37 -16.25
N SER A 285 -18.72 -24.28 -15.56
CA SER A 285 -17.87 -23.09 -15.40
C SER A 285 -16.54 -23.41 -14.71
N ILE A 286 -16.59 -24.21 -13.64
CA ILE A 286 -15.38 -24.61 -12.89
C ILE A 286 -14.48 -25.54 -13.74
N ALA A 287 -15.05 -26.45 -14.50
CA ALA A 287 -14.26 -27.36 -15.34
C ALA A 287 -13.39 -26.66 -16.39
N GLY A 288 -13.76 -25.43 -16.79
CA GLY A 288 -13.00 -24.59 -17.71
C GLY A 288 -12.19 -23.46 -17.05
N ALA A 289 -12.24 -23.35 -15.72
CA ALA A 289 -11.53 -22.32 -14.97
C ALA A 289 -10.14 -22.85 -14.49
N PRO A 290 -9.14 -21.96 -14.36
CA PRO A 290 -7.90 -22.33 -13.67
C PRO A 290 -8.18 -22.61 -12.19
N ASP A 291 -7.34 -23.44 -11.60
CA ASP A 291 -7.37 -23.66 -10.14
C ASP A 291 -7.17 -22.33 -9.39
N PRO A 292 -7.81 -22.16 -8.22
CA PRO A 292 -7.55 -21.00 -7.38
C PRO A 292 -6.07 -20.91 -7.00
N ALA A 293 -5.54 -19.69 -6.94
CA ALA A 293 -4.20 -19.50 -6.42
C ALA A 293 -4.08 -20.03 -4.98
N PRO A 294 -2.96 -20.68 -4.63
CA PRO A 294 -2.79 -21.27 -3.29
C PRO A 294 -2.79 -20.16 -2.21
N VAL A 295 -3.49 -20.44 -1.14
CA VAL A 295 -3.49 -19.56 0.06
C VAL A 295 -2.18 -19.78 0.82
N TYR A 296 -1.54 -18.69 1.25
CA TYR A 296 -0.30 -18.78 2.04
C TYR A 296 -0.54 -19.52 3.37
N GLY A 297 0.33 -20.51 3.65
CA GLY A 297 0.24 -21.34 4.85
C GLY A 297 -0.81 -22.48 4.77
N ALA A 298 -1.50 -22.66 3.66
CA ALA A 298 -2.28 -23.86 3.39
C ALA A 298 -1.32 -25.02 3.04
N SER A 299 -1.43 -26.14 3.78
CA SER A 299 -0.69 -27.38 3.55
C SER A 299 -1.40 -28.25 2.53
#